data_ac00be0f8772a7ca583ca0df9bad597a
#
_entry.id   ac00be0f8772a7ca583ca0df9bad597a
#
_cell.length_a   1.000
_cell.length_b   1.000
_cell.length_c   1.000
_cell.angle_alpha   90.00
_cell.angle_beta   90.00
_cell.angle_gamma   90.00
#
_symmetry.space_group_name_H-M   'P 1'
#
loop_
_entity.id
_entity.type
_entity.pdbx_description
1 polymer ?
#
loop_
_entity_poly.entity_id
_entity_poly.type
_entity_poly.pdbx_seq_one_letter_code
_entity_poly.pdbx_strand_id
1 'polypeptide(L)'
;MYLKRLSLINFKNIGQEEFPLTPGINCFVGDNGAGKTNFIDAIHYLSMCKSAFSMTDTQSVRHGEEFFLLEGSYERSDGRGEQIVCSFARRGGKTLKRNGKEYDRLSDHVGLVPVVIVSPADTALVSDAADERRRYLNGCISQLDRGYLSAVMRYNAVLSERNRYLKVGSDEDMLSIYDRQLAEHGQAIYEKRKAFAERLQPLVGEYYALLSGRREQVELTYRSELAEAPFTELLRARQRDLANQFTTAGIHRDDLVLRIDGYPLRKYGSQGQQKSFLVALKLAQYRIVGADKGEKPILLLDDLFDKL
;
A
#
# COMPACT_ATOMS: atom_id res chain seq x y z
N MET A 1 -14.42 9.03 -10.85
CA MET A 1 -13.51 10.20 -10.68
C MET A 1 -12.37 10.12 -11.68
N TYR A 2 -11.93 11.24 -12.27
CA TYR A 2 -10.69 11.28 -13.05
C TYR A 2 -9.90 12.57 -12.72
N LEU A 3 -8.57 12.52 -12.90
CA LEU A 3 -7.68 13.67 -12.71
C LEU A 3 -7.68 14.51 -13.98
N LYS A 4 -8.08 15.79 -13.88
CA LYS A 4 -8.15 16.75 -15.00
C LYS A 4 -6.83 17.47 -15.23
N ARG A 5 -6.12 17.78 -14.14
CA ARG A 5 -4.89 18.56 -14.15
C ARG A 5 -4.00 18.15 -13.00
N LEU A 6 -2.73 18.01 -13.27
CA LEU A 6 -1.69 17.79 -12.27
C LEU A 6 -0.63 18.88 -12.41
N SER A 7 -0.33 19.57 -11.31
CA SER A 7 0.75 20.54 -11.20
C SER A 7 1.77 20.05 -10.17
N LEU A 8 3.04 20.16 -10.51
CA LEU A 8 4.17 19.77 -9.67
C LEU A 8 5.18 20.92 -9.57
N ILE A 9 5.68 21.14 -8.36
CA ILE A 9 6.79 22.05 -8.11
C ILE A 9 7.81 21.31 -7.24
N ASN A 10 9.07 21.27 -7.68
CA ASN A 10 10.22 20.70 -6.98
C ASN A 10 10.03 19.26 -6.50
N PHE A 11 9.34 18.44 -7.29
CA PHE A 11 9.10 17.04 -6.96
C PHE A 11 10.08 16.11 -7.69
N LYS A 12 10.96 15.43 -6.95
CA LYS A 12 12.02 14.56 -7.45
C LYS A 12 12.90 15.26 -8.48
N ASN A 13 12.88 14.82 -9.75
CA ASN A 13 13.63 15.49 -10.84
C ASN A 13 12.85 16.61 -11.53
N ILE A 14 11.56 16.76 -11.24
CA ILE A 14 10.68 17.74 -11.88
C ILE A 14 10.79 19.08 -11.16
N GLY A 15 11.12 20.14 -11.89
CA GLY A 15 11.21 21.51 -11.36
C GLY A 15 9.83 22.15 -11.19
N GLN A 16 9.23 22.52 -12.30
CA GLN A 16 7.85 23.05 -12.34
C GLN A 16 7.21 22.59 -13.65
N GLU A 17 6.12 21.86 -13.52
CA GLU A 17 5.37 21.33 -14.65
C GLU A 17 3.88 21.32 -14.36
N GLU A 18 3.08 21.50 -15.42
CA GLU A 18 1.63 21.36 -15.36
C GLU A 18 1.14 20.53 -16.54
N PHE A 19 0.31 19.53 -16.26
CA PHE A 19 -0.20 18.59 -17.25
C PHE A 19 -1.73 18.61 -17.24
N PRO A 20 -2.38 19.00 -18.34
CA PRO A 20 -3.79 18.72 -18.57
C PRO A 20 -3.96 17.23 -18.89
N LEU A 21 -5.00 16.63 -18.36
CA LEU A 21 -5.32 15.22 -18.54
C LEU A 21 -6.76 15.06 -19.03
N THR A 22 -7.02 14.01 -19.78
CA THR A 22 -8.34 13.70 -20.33
C THR A 22 -8.97 12.49 -19.65
N PRO A 23 -10.30 12.35 -19.66
CA PRO A 23 -10.95 11.10 -19.28
C PRO A 23 -10.43 9.93 -20.13
N GLY A 24 -10.23 8.75 -19.50
CA GLY A 24 -9.77 7.55 -20.19
C GLY A 24 -8.25 7.35 -20.08
N ILE A 25 -7.59 7.08 -21.19
CA ILE A 25 -6.16 6.70 -21.22
C ILE A 25 -5.31 7.94 -21.52
N ASN A 26 -4.35 8.22 -20.64
CA ASN A 26 -3.31 9.23 -20.84
C ASN A 26 -1.94 8.52 -20.91
N CYS A 27 -1.21 8.72 -21.99
CA CYS A 27 0.10 8.10 -22.20
C CYS A 27 1.21 9.16 -22.07
N PHE A 28 2.19 8.88 -21.22
CA PHE A 28 3.39 9.70 -21.03
C PHE A 28 4.55 9.03 -21.76
N VAL A 29 5.05 9.68 -22.80
CA VAL A 29 6.15 9.20 -23.63
C VAL A 29 7.32 10.16 -23.51
N GLY A 30 8.54 9.65 -23.49
CA GLY A 30 9.77 10.43 -23.38
C GLY A 30 10.97 9.55 -23.07
N ASP A 31 12.15 10.14 -23.08
CA ASP A 31 13.42 9.47 -22.82
C ASP A 31 13.51 8.89 -21.40
N ASN A 32 14.45 7.97 -21.20
CA ASN A 32 14.75 7.45 -19.87
C ASN A 32 15.29 8.60 -19.00
N GLY A 33 14.79 8.68 -17.76
CA GLY A 33 15.14 9.77 -16.86
C GLY A 33 14.30 11.05 -17.03
N ALA A 34 13.42 11.17 -18.04
CA ALA A 34 12.55 12.33 -18.24
C ALA A 34 11.54 12.59 -17.12
N GLY A 35 11.36 11.65 -16.19
CA GLY A 35 10.46 11.83 -15.04
C GLY A 35 9.10 11.14 -15.16
N LYS A 36 8.89 10.24 -16.14
CA LYS A 36 7.62 9.51 -16.32
C LYS A 36 7.15 8.81 -15.05
N THR A 37 8.00 8.03 -14.42
CA THR A 37 7.74 7.37 -13.13
C THR A 37 7.45 8.39 -12.02
N ASN A 38 8.14 9.52 -12.00
CA ASN A 38 7.94 10.56 -10.99
C ASN A 38 6.60 11.27 -11.14
N PHE A 39 6.11 11.39 -12.38
CA PHE A 39 4.77 11.88 -12.65
C PHE A 39 3.68 10.93 -12.10
N ILE A 40 3.82 9.63 -12.38
CA ILE A 40 2.94 8.57 -11.84
C ILE A 40 2.98 8.57 -10.31
N ASP A 41 4.16 8.71 -9.73
CA ASP A 41 4.33 8.78 -8.28
C ASP A 41 3.67 10.02 -7.65
N ALA A 42 3.66 11.15 -8.33
CA ALA A 42 2.95 12.34 -7.85
C ALA A 42 1.44 12.11 -7.74
N ILE A 43 0.83 11.41 -8.70
CA ILE A 43 -0.59 11.03 -8.63
C ILE A 43 -0.83 10.08 -7.45
N HIS A 44 0.02 9.08 -7.29
CA HIS A 44 -0.04 8.16 -6.14
C HIS A 44 0.13 8.92 -4.81
N TYR A 45 1.06 9.88 -4.77
CA TYR A 45 1.32 10.69 -3.57
C TYR A 45 0.09 11.51 -3.16
N LEU A 46 -0.59 12.14 -4.12
CA LEU A 46 -1.83 12.89 -3.90
C LEU A 46 -2.98 12.00 -3.39
N SER A 47 -2.97 10.70 -3.68
CA SER A 47 -3.96 9.73 -3.19
C SER A 47 -3.62 9.18 -1.81
N MET A 48 -2.36 8.76 -1.61
CA MET A 48 -1.93 7.98 -0.47
C MET A 48 -1.12 8.78 0.57
N CYS A 49 -0.91 10.08 0.33
CA CYS A 49 -0.09 10.98 1.14
C CYS A 49 1.37 10.50 1.30
N LYS A 50 1.85 9.68 0.40
CA LYS A 50 3.22 9.14 0.39
C LYS A 50 3.62 8.67 -1.00
N SER A 51 4.92 8.68 -1.29
CA SER A 51 5.48 8.10 -2.50
C SER A 51 5.24 6.58 -2.55
N ALA A 52 5.05 6.04 -3.76
CA ALA A 52 5.09 4.60 -4.02
C ALA A 52 6.53 4.06 -4.03
N PHE A 53 7.51 4.91 -4.35
CA PHE A 53 8.90 4.51 -4.63
C PHE A 53 9.92 5.07 -3.65
N SER A 54 9.61 6.15 -2.92
CA SER A 54 10.52 6.78 -1.97
C SER A 54 10.16 6.39 -0.53
N MET A 55 11.15 6.16 0.31
CA MET A 55 10.92 5.79 1.71
C MET A 55 10.54 6.97 2.59
N THR A 56 11.01 8.18 2.24
CA THR A 56 10.79 9.40 3.02
C THR A 56 10.32 10.56 2.15
N ASP A 57 9.56 11.48 2.73
CA ASP A 57 9.12 12.69 2.01
C ASP A 57 10.30 13.56 1.58
N THR A 58 11.36 13.60 2.37
CA THR A 58 12.60 14.32 2.06
C THR A 58 13.24 13.87 0.75
N GLN A 59 13.15 12.56 0.41
CA GLN A 59 13.65 12.02 -0.85
C GLN A 59 12.78 12.42 -2.05
N SER A 60 11.56 12.89 -1.80
CA SER A 60 10.66 13.39 -2.85
C SER A 60 10.88 14.86 -3.16
N VAL A 61 11.65 15.59 -2.36
CA VAL A 61 12.07 16.97 -2.65
C VAL A 61 13.17 16.97 -3.70
N ARG A 62 13.06 17.82 -4.72
CA ARG A 62 14.07 18.00 -5.76
C ARG A 62 15.43 18.33 -5.13
N HIS A 63 16.49 17.80 -5.70
CA HIS A 63 17.84 18.05 -5.21
C HIS A 63 18.14 19.56 -5.26
N GLY A 64 18.68 20.12 -4.17
CA GLY A 64 18.95 21.53 -4.02
C GLY A 64 17.78 22.38 -3.52
N GLU A 65 16.56 21.80 -3.40
CA GLU A 65 15.36 22.49 -2.98
C GLU A 65 14.97 22.16 -1.53
N GLU A 66 14.19 23.05 -0.90
CA GLU A 66 13.74 22.92 0.48
C GLU A 66 12.32 22.36 0.62
N PHE A 67 11.54 22.35 -0.46
CA PHE A 67 10.15 21.92 -0.44
C PHE A 67 9.72 21.33 -1.78
N PHE A 68 8.59 20.64 -1.79
CA PHE A 68 7.81 20.37 -3.00
C PHE A 68 6.32 20.73 -2.80
N LEU A 69 5.62 20.91 -3.91
CA LEU A 69 4.18 21.09 -3.95
C LEU A 69 3.59 20.28 -5.09
N LEU A 70 2.51 19.55 -4.77
CA LEU A 70 1.70 18.79 -5.72
C LEU A 70 0.27 19.30 -5.66
N GLU A 71 -0.34 19.56 -6.80
CA GLU A 71 -1.74 19.93 -6.91
C GLU A 71 -2.43 19.07 -7.96
N GLY A 72 -3.54 18.43 -7.57
CA GLY A 72 -4.42 17.65 -8.45
C GLY A 72 -5.81 18.25 -8.49
N SER A 73 -6.31 18.53 -9.69
CA SER A 73 -7.72 18.89 -9.92
C SER A 73 -8.45 17.69 -10.49
N TYR A 74 -9.47 17.22 -9.78
CA TYR A 74 -10.25 16.04 -10.13
C TYR A 74 -11.69 16.38 -10.48
N GLU A 75 -12.31 15.57 -11.28
CA GLU A 75 -13.76 15.59 -11.53
C GLU A 75 -14.37 14.26 -11.12
N ARG A 76 -15.40 14.33 -10.28
CA ARG A 76 -16.18 13.17 -9.83
C ARG A 76 -17.17 12.73 -10.90
N SER A 77 -17.69 11.52 -10.74
CA SER A 77 -18.73 10.96 -11.62
C SER A 77 -20.02 11.79 -11.64
N ASP A 78 -20.27 12.57 -10.58
CA ASP A 78 -21.42 13.48 -10.47
C ASP A 78 -21.14 14.90 -10.99
N GLY A 79 -19.98 15.13 -11.64
CA GLY A 79 -19.54 16.40 -12.19
C GLY A 79 -18.95 17.40 -11.19
N ARG A 80 -18.91 17.06 -9.89
CA ARG A 80 -18.29 17.95 -8.88
C ARG A 80 -16.77 17.94 -9.01
N GLY A 81 -16.18 19.15 -8.94
CA GLY A 81 -14.74 19.33 -8.89
C GLY A 81 -14.18 19.06 -7.48
N GLU A 82 -13.00 18.49 -7.44
CA GLU A 82 -12.21 18.32 -6.20
C GLU A 82 -10.79 18.82 -6.47
N GLN A 83 -10.27 19.64 -5.57
CA GLN A 83 -8.88 20.09 -5.61
C GLN A 83 -8.13 19.53 -4.40
N ILE A 84 -7.03 18.87 -4.66
CA ILE A 84 -6.14 18.30 -3.62
C ILE A 84 -4.77 18.97 -3.79
N VAL A 85 -4.29 19.57 -2.71
CA VAL A 85 -2.97 20.20 -2.68
C VAL A 85 -2.16 19.59 -1.55
N CYS A 86 -1.02 19.00 -1.89
CA CYS A 86 -0.07 18.45 -0.93
C CYS A 86 1.24 19.20 -1.01
N SER A 87 1.74 19.70 0.11
CA SER A 87 3.07 20.30 0.19
C SER A 87 3.88 19.64 1.31
N PHE A 88 5.18 19.60 1.11
CA PHE A 88 6.15 19.20 2.12
C PHE A 88 7.32 20.18 2.11
N ALA A 89 7.73 20.59 3.30
CA ALA A 89 8.94 21.38 3.49
C ALA A 89 9.84 20.70 4.54
N ARG A 90 11.17 20.69 4.30
CA ARG A 90 12.16 20.04 5.17
C ARG A 90 12.06 20.51 6.62
N ARG A 91 11.75 21.79 6.85
CA ARG A 91 11.60 22.37 8.19
C ARG A 91 10.15 22.58 8.63
N GLY A 92 9.19 22.49 7.69
CA GLY A 92 7.77 22.77 7.95
C GLY A 92 6.89 21.52 8.03
N GLY A 93 7.43 20.35 7.63
CA GLY A 93 6.64 19.13 7.57
C GLY A 93 5.70 19.07 6.37
N LYS A 94 4.70 18.21 6.46
CA LYS A 94 3.73 17.94 5.39
C LYS A 94 2.38 18.53 5.69
N THR A 95 1.76 19.18 4.70
CA THR A 95 0.38 19.65 4.76
C THR A 95 -0.42 19.10 3.58
N LEU A 96 -1.70 18.88 3.79
CA LEU A 96 -2.63 18.42 2.77
C LEU A 96 -3.92 19.23 2.86
N LYS A 97 -4.36 19.78 1.73
CA LYS A 97 -5.60 20.56 1.65
C LYS A 97 -6.55 19.94 0.63
N ARG A 98 -7.83 19.95 0.95
CA ARG A 98 -8.92 19.61 0.05
C ARG A 98 -9.83 20.81 -0.13
N ASN A 99 -10.01 21.28 -1.35
CA ASN A 99 -10.83 22.44 -1.68
C ASN A 99 -10.46 23.66 -0.79
N GLY A 100 -9.16 23.88 -0.58
CA GLY A 100 -8.62 24.97 0.25
C GLY A 100 -8.62 24.71 1.77
N LYS A 101 -9.34 23.68 2.25
CA LYS A 101 -9.38 23.33 3.68
C LYS A 101 -8.30 22.31 4.02
N GLU A 102 -7.48 22.60 5.01
CA GLU A 102 -6.44 21.69 5.50
C GLU A 102 -7.03 20.54 6.32
N TYR A 103 -6.43 19.34 6.19
CA TYR A 103 -6.78 18.19 7.01
C TYR A 103 -6.08 18.25 8.37
N ASP A 104 -6.80 17.98 9.44
CA ASP A 104 -6.21 17.79 10.77
C ASP A 104 -5.36 16.52 10.83
N ARG A 105 -5.76 15.49 10.07
CA ARG A 105 -5.06 14.20 9.99
C ARG A 105 -4.97 13.75 8.53
N LEU A 106 -3.76 13.49 8.07
CA LEU A 106 -3.52 13.00 6.70
C LEU A 106 -4.24 11.66 6.42
N SER A 107 -4.43 10.84 7.45
CA SER A 107 -5.18 9.56 7.35
C SER A 107 -6.64 9.75 6.91
N ASP A 108 -7.25 10.91 7.13
CA ASP A 108 -8.65 11.18 6.75
C ASP A 108 -8.81 11.36 5.24
N HIS A 109 -7.70 11.60 4.54
CA HIS A 109 -7.67 11.72 3.09
C HIS A 109 -7.56 10.36 2.38
N VAL A 110 -6.86 9.40 2.98
CA VAL A 110 -6.61 8.09 2.35
C VAL A 110 -7.92 7.42 1.95
N GLY A 111 -8.02 7.03 0.66
CA GLY A 111 -9.22 6.42 0.07
C GLY A 111 -10.25 7.42 -0.46
N LEU A 112 -9.98 8.74 -0.44
CA LEU A 112 -10.80 9.75 -1.12
C LEU A 112 -10.61 9.66 -2.65
N VAL A 113 -9.36 9.52 -3.08
CA VAL A 113 -8.97 9.32 -4.49
C VAL A 113 -8.40 7.89 -4.60
N PRO A 114 -9.24 6.91 -4.95
CA PRO A 114 -8.77 5.53 -5.02
C PRO A 114 -7.79 5.35 -6.18
N VAL A 115 -6.66 4.68 -5.90
CA VAL A 115 -5.58 4.47 -6.86
C VAL A 115 -5.07 3.03 -6.82
N VAL A 116 -4.71 2.51 -7.98
CA VAL A 116 -3.96 1.25 -8.12
C VAL A 116 -2.76 1.52 -9.00
N ILE A 117 -1.58 1.20 -8.50
CA ILE A 117 -0.33 1.32 -9.25
C ILE A 117 0.21 -0.06 -9.60
N VAL A 118 0.68 -0.20 -10.83
CA VAL A 118 1.41 -1.38 -11.32
C VAL A 118 2.76 -0.89 -11.84
N SER A 119 3.83 -1.44 -11.30
CA SER A 119 5.19 -1.02 -11.61
C SER A 119 6.16 -2.19 -11.58
N PRO A 120 7.38 -2.06 -12.14
CA PRO A 120 8.43 -3.07 -12.01
C PRO A 120 8.79 -3.42 -10.56
N ALA A 121 8.63 -2.46 -9.63
CA ALA A 121 8.88 -2.69 -8.21
C ALA A 121 7.93 -3.73 -7.58
N ASP A 122 6.78 -3.98 -8.20
CA ASP A 122 5.82 -5.00 -7.71
C ASP A 122 6.37 -6.42 -7.78
N THR A 123 7.46 -6.67 -8.51
CA THR A 123 8.16 -7.97 -8.51
C THR A 123 8.58 -8.37 -7.09
N ALA A 124 8.85 -7.41 -6.22
CA ALA A 124 9.14 -7.62 -4.80
C ALA A 124 8.01 -8.38 -4.05
N LEU A 125 6.76 -8.29 -4.51
CA LEU A 125 5.64 -9.05 -3.94
C LEU A 125 5.84 -10.57 -4.08
N VAL A 126 6.52 -11.01 -5.13
CA VAL A 126 6.83 -12.43 -5.37
C VAL A 126 8.24 -12.78 -4.88
N SER A 127 9.24 -11.95 -5.18
CA SER A 127 10.66 -12.23 -4.92
C SER A 127 11.07 -12.02 -3.47
N ASP A 128 10.48 -11.05 -2.78
CA ASP A 128 10.96 -10.59 -1.49
C ASP A 128 10.26 -11.27 -0.30
N ALA A 129 10.64 -10.81 0.89
CA ALA A 129 10.05 -11.29 2.13
C ALA A 129 8.59 -10.84 2.30
N ALA A 130 7.91 -11.40 3.29
CA ALA A 130 6.51 -11.13 3.62
C ALA A 130 6.19 -9.65 3.89
N ASP A 131 7.20 -8.82 4.18
CA ASP A 131 7.01 -7.38 4.45
C ASP A 131 6.36 -6.65 3.27
N GLU A 132 6.79 -6.93 2.03
CA GLU A 132 6.21 -6.29 0.84
C GLU A 132 4.74 -6.70 0.66
N ARG A 133 4.41 -7.97 0.89
CA ARG A 133 3.03 -8.45 0.81
C ARG A 133 2.14 -7.88 1.91
N ARG A 134 2.68 -7.66 3.13
CA ARG A 134 1.97 -6.94 4.19
C ARG A 134 1.77 -5.46 3.85
N ARG A 135 2.77 -4.79 3.26
CA ARG A 135 2.62 -3.41 2.77
C ARG A 135 1.55 -3.30 1.69
N TYR A 136 1.53 -4.25 0.76
CA TYR A 136 0.49 -4.36 -0.26
C TYR A 136 -0.91 -4.46 0.36
N LEU A 137 -1.14 -5.43 1.27
CA LEU A 137 -2.41 -5.58 1.97
C LEU A 137 -2.81 -4.28 2.71
N ASN A 138 -1.87 -3.69 3.44
CA ASN A 138 -2.12 -2.45 4.16
C ASN A 138 -2.51 -1.32 3.19
N GLY A 139 -1.82 -1.18 2.07
CA GLY A 139 -2.12 -0.17 1.04
C GLY A 139 -3.52 -0.36 0.44
N CYS A 140 -3.91 -1.60 0.14
CA CYS A 140 -5.22 -1.92 -0.41
C CYS A 140 -6.35 -1.63 0.59
N ILE A 141 -6.26 -2.23 1.79
CA ILE A 141 -7.35 -2.18 2.76
C ILE A 141 -7.50 -0.77 3.37
N SER A 142 -6.39 -0.05 3.56
CA SER A 142 -6.44 1.33 4.09
C SER A 142 -7.20 2.31 3.21
N GLN A 143 -7.22 2.10 1.89
CA GLN A 143 -8.04 2.90 0.99
C GLN A 143 -9.55 2.62 1.16
N LEU A 144 -9.90 1.44 1.63
CA LEU A 144 -11.28 0.97 1.77
C LEU A 144 -11.85 1.25 3.17
N ASP A 145 -11.00 1.13 4.19
CA ASP A 145 -11.42 1.12 5.60
C ASP A 145 -10.51 2.01 6.47
N ARG A 146 -11.06 3.14 6.93
CA ARG A 146 -10.36 4.08 7.82
C ARG A 146 -10.09 3.47 9.20
N GLY A 147 -10.97 2.61 9.69
CA GLY A 147 -10.80 1.89 10.95
C GLY A 147 -9.59 0.96 10.89
N TYR A 148 -9.42 0.27 9.74
CA TYR A 148 -8.25 -0.55 9.49
C TYR A 148 -6.95 0.28 9.48
N LEU A 149 -6.93 1.41 8.78
CA LEU A 149 -5.75 2.29 8.76
C LEU A 149 -5.38 2.75 10.18
N SER A 150 -6.38 3.17 10.97
CA SER A 150 -6.18 3.57 12.37
C SER A 150 -5.64 2.41 13.21
N ALA A 151 -6.19 1.20 13.05
CA ALA A 151 -5.73 0.01 13.77
C ALA A 151 -4.27 -0.33 13.41
N VAL A 152 -3.89 -0.28 12.14
CA VAL A 152 -2.50 -0.51 11.69
C VAL A 152 -1.54 0.52 12.28
N MET A 153 -1.92 1.80 12.29
CA MET A 153 -1.07 2.86 12.87
C MET A 153 -0.86 2.65 14.37
N ARG A 154 -1.92 2.36 15.10
CA ARG A 154 -1.86 2.10 16.55
C ARG A 154 -1.08 0.83 16.87
N TYR A 155 -1.35 -0.26 16.15
CA TYR A 155 -0.62 -1.51 16.30
C TYR A 155 0.89 -1.31 16.13
N ASN A 156 1.31 -0.61 15.07
CA ASN A 156 2.74 -0.36 14.82
C ASN A 156 3.38 0.52 15.89
N ALA A 157 2.68 1.52 16.41
CA ALA A 157 3.15 2.36 17.51
C ALA A 157 3.36 1.51 18.79
N VAL A 158 2.35 0.73 19.17
CA VAL A 158 2.42 -0.15 20.35
C VAL A 158 3.52 -1.22 20.19
N LEU A 159 3.65 -1.82 18.99
CA LEU A 159 4.69 -2.79 18.68
C LEU A 159 6.09 -2.20 18.86
N SER A 160 6.29 -0.98 18.38
CA SER A 160 7.57 -0.27 18.52
C SER A 160 7.90 -0.01 19.99
N GLU A 161 6.93 0.48 20.77
CA GLU A 161 7.12 0.74 22.20
C GLU A 161 7.39 -0.57 22.98
N ARG A 162 6.60 -1.63 22.73
CA ARG A 162 6.83 -2.94 23.33
C ARG A 162 8.22 -3.49 23.01
N ASN A 163 8.66 -3.41 21.76
CA ASN A 163 9.99 -3.86 21.35
C ASN A 163 11.11 -3.02 21.97
N ARG A 164 10.88 -1.72 22.19
CA ARG A 164 11.81 -0.87 22.96
C ARG A 164 11.87 -1.31 24.42
N TYR A 165 10.72 -1.59 25.02
CA TYR A 165 10.63 -2.01 26.41
C TYR A 165 11.29 -3.39 26.65
N LEU A 166 11.08 -4.36 25.75
CA LEU A 166 11.72 -5.69 25.84
C LEU A 166 13.26 -5.65 25.90
N LYS A 167 13.88 -4.55 25.46
CA LYS A 167 15.34 -4.37 25.51
C LYS A 167 15.86 -3.83 26.85
N VAL A 168 15.00 -3.16 27.63
CA VAL A 168 15.42 -2.40 28.81
C VAL A 168 14.67 -2.78 30.09
N GLY A 169 13.57 -3.51 29.98
CA GLY A 169 12.72 -3.85 31.12
C GLY A 169 12.04 -5.21 30.97
N SER A 170 11.64 -5.77 32.12
CA SER A 170 10.94 -7.06 32.21
C SER A 170 9.72 -7.04 33.12
N ASP A 171 9.21 -5.84 33.44
CA ASP A 171 8.01 -5.68 34.25
C ASP A 171 6.80 -6.29 33.55
N GLU A 172 6.18 -7.26 34.18
CA GLU A 172 5.05 -8.01 33.62
C GLU A 172 3.79 -7.18 33.47
N ASP A 173 3.56 -6.20 34.35
CA ASP A 173 2.39 -5.33 34.29
C ASP A 173 2.44 -4.43 33.06
N MET A 174 3.60 -3.83 32.79
CA MET A 174 3.81 -3.03 31.59
C MET A 174 3.69 -3.86 30.31
N LEU A 175 4.27 -5.05 30.27
CA LEU A 175 4.11 -5.96 29.13
C LEU A 175 2.66 -6.36 28.92
N SER A 176 1.89 -6.58 29.99
CA SER A 176 0.46 -6.91 29.92
C SER A 176 -0.38 -5.79 29.30
N ILE A 177 -0.02 -4.53 29.54
CA ILE A 177 -0.68 -3.38 28.91
C ILE A 177 -0.43 -3.37 27.40
N TYR A 178 0.82 -3.52 26.97
CA TYR A 178 1.16 -3.60 25.54
C TYR A 178 0.50 -4.82 24.87
N ASP A 179 0.50 -5.99 25.53
CA ASP A 179 -0.08 -7.22 25.00
C ASP A 179 -1.58 -7.07 24.74
N ARG A 180 -2.32 -6.41 25.65
CA ARG A 180 -3.75 -6.15 25.47
C ARG A 180 -4.01 -5.26 24.27
N GLN A 181 -3.25 -4.17 24.13
CA GLN A 181 -3.40 -3.24 22.99
C GLN A 181 -3.02 -3.90 21.67
N LEU A 182 -1.95 -4.69 21.65
CA LEU A 182 -1.55 -5.46 20.45
C LEU A 182 -2.62 -6.48 20.08
N ALA A 183 -3.19 -7.19 21.06
CA ALA A 183 -4.24 -8.16 20.81
C ALA A 183 -5.49 -7.53 20.23
N GLU A 184 -5.95 -6.40 20.78
CA GLU A 184 -7.13 -5.67 20.30
C GLU A 184 -6.94 -5.22 18.84
N HIS A 185 -5.87 -4.47 18.56
CA HIS A 185 -5.63 -3.97 17.22
C HIS A 185 -5.23 -5.07 16.25
N GLY A 186 -4.46 -6.06 16.69
CA GLY A 186 -4.03 -7.19 15.90
C GLY A 186 -5.19 -8.05 15.43
N GLN A 187 -6.16 -8.33 16.29
CA GLN A 187 -7.37 -9.09 15.93
C GLN A 187 -8.18 -8.38 14.83
N ALA A 188 -8.42 -7.09 15.01
CA ALA A 188 -9.14 -6.29 14.02
C ALA A 188 -8.43 -6.27 12.64
N ILE A 189 -7.10 -6.19 12.63
CA ILE A 189 -6.30 -6.23 11.41
C ILE A 189 -6.34 -7.61 10.77
N TYR A 190 -6.20 -8.68 11.56
CA TYR A 190 -6.28 -10.06 11.10
C TYR A 190 -7.58 -10.35 10.35
N GLU A 191 -8.72 -10.03 10.97
CA GLU A 191 -10.04 -10.26 10.37
C GLU A 191 -10.20 -9.56 9.02
N LYS A 192 -9.78 -8.28 8.94
CA LYS A 192 -9.87 -7.52 7.70
C LYS A 192 -8.93 -8.03 6.61
N ARG A 193 -7.70 -8.44 6.95
CA ARG A 193 -6.77 -9.04 5.98
C ARG A 193 -7.27 -10.40 5.48
N LYS A 194 -7.79 -11.23 6.37
CA LYS A 194 -8.37 -12.52 6.02
C LYS A 194 -9.53 -12.34 5.04
N ALA A 195 -10.52 -11.52 5.39
CA ALA A 195 -11.67 -11.25 4.54
C ALA A 195 -11.27 -10.65 3.17
N PHE A 196 -10.27 -9.75 3.15
CA PHE A 196 -9.77 -9.18 1.91
C PHE A 196 -9.08 -10.23 1.03
N ALA A 197 -8.25 -11.10 1.59
CA ALA A 197 -7.57 -12.17 0.86
C ALA A 197 -8.56 -13.20 0.30
N GLU A 198 -9.61 -13.55 1.05
CA GLU A 198 -10.69 -14.43 0.58
C GLU A 198 -11.45 -13.85 -0.62
N ARG A 199 -11.64 -12.52 -0.67
CA ARG A 199 -12.23 -11.83 -1.81
C ARG A 199 -11.27 -11.74 -3.01
N LEU A 200 -9.98 -11.61 -2.72
CA LEU A 200 -8.93 -11.42 -3.71
C LEU A 200 -8.64 -12.70 -4.50
N GLN A 201 -8.60 -13.84 -3.83
CA GLN A 201 -8.24 -15.14 -4.41
C GLN A 201 -9.03 -15.51 -5.68
N PRO A 202 -10.38 -15.52 -5.70
CA PRO A 202 -11.13 -15.90 -6.89
C PRO A 202 -10.89 -14.96 -8.06
N LEU A 203 -10.73 -13.65 -7.80
CA LEU A 203 -10.48 -12.67 -8.82
C LEU A 203 -9.08 -12.79 -9.42
N VAL A 204 -8.07 -13.10 -8.59
CA VAL A 204 -6.71 -13.39 -9.07
C VAL A 204 -6.73 -14.60 -9.98
N GLY A 205 -7.45 -15.67 -9.60
CA GLY A 205 -7.61 -16.86 -10.44
C GLY A 205 -8.29 -16.55 -11.78
N GLU A 206 -9.37 -15.75 -11.77
CA GLU A 206 -10.08 -15.30 -12.97
C GLU A 206 -9.16 -14.54 -13.94
N TYR A 207 -8.47 -13.50 -13.43
CA TYR A 207 -7.59 -12.69 -14.27
C TYR A 207 -6.34 -13.45 -14.72
N TYR A 208 -5.76 -14.29 -13.87
CA TYR A 208 -4.63 -15.12 -14.27
C TYR A 208 -5.00 -16.10 -15.39
N ALA A 209 -6.15 -16.74 -15.29
CA ALA A 209 -6.65 -17.64 -16.33
C ALA A 209 -6.83 -16.94 -17.68
N LEU A 210 -7.28 -15.67 -17.68
CA LEU A 210 -7.35 -14.85 -18.90
C LEU A 210 -5.97 -14.56 -19.49
N LEU A 211 -4.97 -14.27 -18.66
CA LEU A 211 -3.63 -13.90 -19.09
C LEU A 211 -2.79 -15.11 -19.53
N SER A 212 -2.94 -16.26 -18.84
CA SER A 212 -2.17 -17.48 -19.12
C SER A 212 -2.81 -18.41 -20.15
N GLY A 213 -4.04 -18.12 -20.61
CA GLY A 213 -4.80 -19.01 -21.47
C GLY A 213 -5.26 -20.29 -20.75
N ARG A 214 -5.51 -20.21 -19.44
CA ARG A 214 -6.00 -21.30 -18.56
C ARG A 214 -5.07 -22.49 -18.49
N ARG A 215 -3.77 -22.28 -18.57
CA ARG A 215 -2.77 -23.37 -18.56
C ARG A 215 -2.44 -23.88 -17.17
N GLU A 216 -2.44 -22.95 -16.20
CA GLU A 216 -2.09 -23.24 -14.82
C GLU A 216 -3.12 -22.65 -13.85
N GLN A 217 -3.15 -23.16 -12.63
CA GLN A 217 -3.95 -22.62 -11.53
C GLN A 217 -3.08 -21.85 -10.55
N VAL A 218 -3.60 -20.74 -10.07
CA VAL A 218 -2.92 -19.93 -9.05
C VAL A 218 -3.71 -19.85 -7.77
N GLU A 219 -2.98 -19.81 -6.67
CA GLU A 219 -3.53 -19.70 -5.32
C GLU A 219 -2.89 -18.54 -4.58
N LEU A 220 -3.72 -17.86 -3.79
CA LEU A 220 -3.33 -16.81 -2.86
C LEU A 220 -3.98 -17.12 -1.52
N THR A 221 -3.19 -17.40 -0.49
CA THR A 221 -3.69 -17.76 0.84
C THR A 221 -3.09 -16.84 1.90
N TYR A 222 -3.93 -16.24 2.73
CA TYR A 222 -3.47 -15.48 3.89
C TYR A 222 -3.09 -16.42 5.02
N ARG A 223 -1.86 -16.30 5.50
CA ARG A 223 -1.30 -17.09 6.59
C ARG A 223 -1.00 -16.21 7.79
N SER A 224 -1.55 -16.58 8.94
CA SER A 224 -1.34 -15.89 10.21
C SER A 224 -1.38 -16.91 11.35
N GLU A 225 -0.55 -16.72 12.37
CA GLU A 225 -0.60 -17.49 13.61
C GLU A 225 -1.93 -17.29 14.36
N LEU A 226 -2.63 -16.18 14.13
CA LEU A 226 -3.94 -15.90 14.71
C LEU A 226 -5.06 -16.81 14.18
N ALA A 227 -4.80 -17.58 13.12
CA ALA A 227 -5.71 -18.62 12.66
C ALA A 227 -5.73 -19.85 13.58
N GLU A 228 -4.64 -20.09 14.32
CA GLU A 228 -4.44 -21.27 15.15
C GLU A 228 -4.74 -21.01 16.63
N ALA A 229 -4.44 -19.80 17.13
CA ALA A 229 -4.66 -19.43 18.51
C ALA A 229 -4.98 -17.94 18.67
N PRO A 230 -5.75 -17.55 19.70
CA PRO A 230 -5.99 -16.14 20.03
C PRO A 230 -4.69 -15.39 20.29
N PHE A 231 -4.59 -14.15 19.82
CA PHE A 231 -3.37 -13.35 19.94
C PHE A 231 -2.94 -13.15 21.41
N THR A 232 -3.88 -13.07 22.33
CA THR A 232 -3.59 -13.01 23.77
C THR A 232 -2.83 -14.25 24.28
N GLU A 233 -3.07 -15.43 23.71
CA GLU A 233 -2.34 -16.64 24.06
C GLU A 233 -0.93 -16.65 23.45
N LEU A 234 -0.82 -16.22 22.20
CA LEU A 234 0.48 -16.08 21.53
C LEU A 234 1.43 -15.13 22.27
N LEU A 235 0.88 -14.02 22.79
CA LEU A 235 1.64 -13.03 23.56
C LEU A 235 2.04 -13.52 24.96
N ARG A 236 1.38 -14.53 25.51
CA ARG A 236 1.78 -15.15 26.80
C ARG A 236 3.12 -15.89 26.70
N ALA A 237 3.58 -16.25 25.51
CA ALA A 237 4.90 -16.85 25.27
C ALA A 237 6.03 -15.82 25.45
N ARG A 238 5.98 -14.98 26.49
CA ARG A 238 6.90 -13.86 26.75
C ARG A 238 8.36 -14.26 26.88
N GLN A 239 8.66 -15.47 27.35
CA GLN A 239 10.04 -15.95 27.46
C GLN A 239 10.77 -15.89 26.13
N ARG A 240 10.09 -16.23 25.03
CA ARG A 240 10.66 -16.13 23.69
C ARG A 240 10.90 -14.69 23.26
N ASP A 241 9.98 -13.78 23.58
CA ASP A 241 10.10 -12.35 23.28
C ASP A 241 11.22 -11.69 24.09
N LEU A 242 11.33 -12.02 25.37
CA LEU A 242 12.42 -11.53 26.25
C LEU A 242 13.78 -12.02 25.77
N ALA A 243 13.91 -13.32 25.42
CA ALA A 243 15.14 -13.88 24.90
C ALA A 243 15.58 -13.23 23.56
N ASN A 244 14.63 -12.88 22.69
CA ASN A 244 14.90 -12.27 21.39
C ASN A 244 14.92 -10.73 21.43
N GLN A 245 14.46 -10.10 22.51
CA GLN A 245 14.33 -8.65 22.67
C GLN A 245 13.40 -7.99 21.64
N PHE A 246 12.46 -8.75 21.07
CA PHE A 246 11.39 -8.25 20.19
C PHE A 246 10.18 -9.18 20.23
N THR A 247 9.04 -8.67 19.77
CA THR A 247 7.77 -9.42 19.64
C THR A 247 7.88 -10.45 18.53
N THR A 248 7.75 -11.72 18.85
CA THR A 248 7.96 -12.83 17.92
C THR A 248 6.68 -13.37 17.28
N ALA A 249 5.49 -13.03 17.81
CA ALA A 249 4.19 -13.47 17.33
C ALA A 249 3.28 -12.28 16.99
N GLY A 250 2.37 -12.44 16.05
CA GLY A 250 1.34 -11.46 15.70
C GLY A 250 1.32 -11.04 14.24
N ILE A 251 0.41 -10.13 13.90
CA ILE A 251 0.08 -9.75 12.51
C ILE A 251 1.25 -9.14 11.71
N HIS A 252 2.30 -8.70 12.37
CA HIS A 252 3.54 -8.27 11.73
C HIS A 252 4.41 -9.43 11.24
N ARG A 253 4.00 -10.68 11.51
CA ARG A 253 4.61 -11.93 11.00
C ARG A 253 3.77 -12.60 9.93
N ASP A 254 2.56 -12.11 9.66
CA ASP A 254 1.66 -12.67 8.65
C ASP A 254 2.23 -12.62 7.24
N ASP A 255 1.70 -13.46 6.39
CA ASP A 255 2.10 -13.52 4.99
C ASP A 255 0.93 -13.81 4.05
N LEU A 256 1.07 -13.41 2.77
CA LEU A 256 0.31 -13.93 1.65
C LEU A 256 1.14 -14.99 0.94
N VAL A 257 0.70 -16.23 1.02
CA VAL A 257 1.35 -17.36 0.33
C VAL A 257 0.84 -17.41 -1.10
N LEU A 258 1.75 -17.28 -2.06
CA LEU A 258 1.46 -17.29 -3.49
C LEU A 258 1.93 -18.60 -4.11
N ARG A 259 1.02 -19.31 -4.82
CA ARG A 259 1.31 -20.60 -5.44
C ARG A 259 0.86 -20.64 -6.89
N ILE A 260 1.50 -21.52 -7.64
CA ILE A 260 1.12 -21.94 -9.00
C ILE A 260 1.13 -23.47 -9.03
N ASP A 261 0.02 -24.08 -9.45
CA ASP A 261 -0.17 -25.55 -9.47
C ASP A 261 0.24 -26.23 -8.14
N GLY A 262 -0.09 -25.58 -7.01
CA GLY A 262 0.25 -26.06 -5.66
C GLY A 262 1.68 -25.76 -5.20
N TYR A 263 2.57 -25.29 -6.08
CA TYR A 263 3.98 -24.99 -5.74
C TYR A 263 4.20 -23.50 -5.43
N PRO A 264 5.17 -23.15 -4.57
CA PRO A 264 5.51 -21.74 -4.30
C PRO A 264 5.89 -21.00 -5.58
N LEU A 265 5.13 -19.92 -5.92
CA LEU A 265 5.31 -19.13 -7.13
C LEU A 265 6.73 -18.56 -7.25
N ARG A 266 7.32 -18.07 -6.14
CA ARG A 266 8.68 -17.55 -6.11
C ARG A 266 9.73 -18.54 -6.62
N LYS A 267 9.58 -19.82 -6.30
CA LYS A 267 10.60 -20.85 -6.56
C LYS A 267 10.37 -21.58 -7.88
N TYR A 268 9.13 -21.78 -8.27
CA TYR A 268 8.76 -22.65 -9.39
C TYR A 268 8.14 -21.88 -10.57
N GLY A 269 7.65 -20.67 -10.35
CA GLY A 269 7.10 -19.85 -11.42
C GLY A 269 8.19 -19.24 -12.30
N SER A 270 8.03 -19.33 -13.63
CA SER A 270 8.85 -18.59 -14.59
C SER A 270 8.66 -17.07 -14.42
N GLN A 271 9.57 -16.26 -14.95
CA GLN A 271 9.43 -14.80 -14.90
C GLN A 271 8.11 -14.32 -15.53
N GLY A 272 7.70 -14.93 -16.66
CA GLY A 272 6.43 -14.61 -17.31
C GLY A 272 5.22 -14.97 -16.42
N GLN A 273 5.22 -16.14 -15.78
CA GLN A 273 4.17 -16.57 -14.84
C GLN A 273 4.08 -15.63 -13.64
N GLN A 274 5.23 -15.24 -13.04
CA GLN A 274 5.27 -14.29 -11.94
C GLN A 274 4.71 -12.92 -12.34
N LYS A 275 5.06 -12.41 -13.54
CA LYS A 275 4.48 -11.16 -14.08
C LYS A 275 2.98 -11.27 -14.30
N SER A 276 2.52 -12.33 -14.95
CA SER A 276 1.08 -12.55 -15.18
C SER A 276 0.32 -12.61 -13.85
N PHE A 277 0.90 -13.24 -12.83
CA PHE A 277 0.32 -13.28 -11.49
C PHE A 277 0.22 -11.86 -10.88
N LEU A 278 1.27 -11.06 -10.99
CA LEU A 278 1.28 -9.68 -10.46
C LEU A 278 0.25 -8.81 -11.17
N VAL A 279 0.14 -8.90 -12.48
CA VAL A 279 -0.90 -8.19 -13.25
C VAL A 279 -2.29 -8.64 -12.80
N ALA A 280 -2.52 -9.95 -12.68
CA ALA A 280 -3.79 -10.50 -12.21
C ALA A 280 -4.14 -10.01 -10.80
N LEU A 281 -3.15 -9.98 -9.90
CA LEU A 281 -3.30 -9.47 -8.52
C LEU A 281 -3.73 -8.00 -8.50
N LYS A 282 -3.12 -7.15 -9.34
CA LYS A 282 -3.44 -5.72 -9.42
C LYS A 282 -4.80 -5.46 -10.08
N LEU A 283 -5.16 -6.24 -11.09
CA LEU A 283 -6.50 -6.16 -11.69
C LEU A 283 -7.60 -6.60 -10.72
N ALA A 284 -7.34 -7.64 -9.92
CA ALA A 284 -8.23 -8.07 -8.84
C ALA A 284 -8.38 -6.97 -7.77
N GLN A 285 -7.27 -6.35 -7.36
CA GLN A 285 -7.29 -5.17 -6.48
C GLN A 285 -8.13 -4.04 -7.06
N TYR A 286 -7.89 -3.68 -8.33
CA TYR A 286 -8.64 -2.64 -9.03
C TYR A 286 -10.15 -2.89 -9.00
N ARG A 287 -10.57 -4.13 -9.28
CA ARG A 287 -11.98 -4.54 -9.26
C ARG A 287 -12.59 -4.42 -7.87
N ILE A 288 -11.91 -4.88 -6.81
CA ILE A 288 -12.38 -4.78 -5.43
C ILE A 288 -12.51 -3.31 -5.01
N VAL A 289 -11.46 -2.51 -5.24
CA VAL A 289 -11.46 -1.10 -4.85
C VAL A 289 -12.57 -0.34 -5.58
N GLY A 290 -12.75 -0.59 -6.88
CA GLY A 290 -13.81 0.03 -7.66
C GLY A 290 -15.22 -0.34 -7.17
N ALA A 291 -15.46 -1.62 -6.85
CA ALA A 291 -16.73 -2.09 -6.33
C ALA A 291 -17.06 -1.47 -4.96
N ASP A 292 -16.11 -1.45 -4.04
CA ASP A 292 -16.32 -0.94 -2.68
C ASP A 292 -16.46 0.60 -2.63
N LYS A 293 -15.79 1.30 -3.56
CA LYS A 293 -15.88 2.78 -3.65
C LYS A 293 -17.05 3.27 -4.51
N GLY A 294 -17.64 2.41 -5.32
CA GLY A 294 -18.68 2.80 -6.29
C GLY A 294 -18.14 3.69 -7.43
N GLU A 295 -16.83 3.83 -7.55
CA GLU A 295 -16.15 4.62 -8.59
C GLU A 295 -14.92 3.86 -9.09
N LYS A 296 -14.57 4.04 -10.37
CA LYS A 296 -13.34 3.45 -10.93
C LYS A 296 -12.11 4.10 -10.29
N PRO A 297 -11.18 3.33 -9.72
CA PRO A 297 -9.89 3.85 -9.26
C PRO A 297 -9.07 4.42 -10.42
N ILE A 298 -8.16 5.34 -10.13
CA ILE A 298 -7.13 5.73 -11.10
C ILE A 298 -6.14 4.58 -11.22
N LEU A 299 -5.97 4.05 -12.43
CA LEU A 299 -5.00 2.99 -12.72
C LEU A 299 -3.71 3.63 -13.24
N LEU A 300 -2.63 3.45 -12.51
CA LEU A 300 -1.30 3.93 -12.84
C LEU A 300 -0.45 2.76 -13.33
N LEU A 301 0.06 2.86 -14.56
CA LEU A 301 0.84 1.80 -15.20
C LEU A 301 2.24 2.35 -15.52
N ASP A 302 3.26 1.82 -14.85
CA ASP A 302 4.65 2.20 -15.06
C ASP A 302 5.43 1.04 -15.67
N ASP A 303 6.02 1.26 -16.85
CA ASP A 303 6.93 0.34 -17.56
C ASP A 303 6.46 -1.14 -17.63
N LEU A 304 5.15 -1.35 -17.82
CA LEU A 304 4.56 -2.70 -17.84
C LEU A 304 5.07 -3.57 -19.01
N PHE A 305 5.41 -2.93 -20.13
CA PHE A 305 5.68 -3.61 -21.39
C PHE A 305 7.17 -3.83 -21.65
N ASP A 306 8.05 -3.38 -20.77
CA ASP A 306 9.49 -3.59 -20.88
C ASP A 306 9.79 -5.06 -20.54
N LYS A 307 9.85 -5.92 -21.56
CA LYS A 307 10.08 -7.39 -21.47
C LYS A 307 8.80 -8.26 -21.34
N LEU A 308 7.72 -7.92 -22.03
CA LEU A 308 6.70 -8.91 -22.37
C LEU A 308 7.18 -9.80 -23.52
#